data_a69c6478bb644b768fefddced4c7b495
#
_entry.id   a69c6478bb644b768fefddced4c7b495
#
_cell.length_a   1.000
_cell.length_b   1.000
_cell.length_c   1.000
_cell.angle_alpha   90.00
_cell.angle_beta   90.00
_cell.angle_gamma   90.00
#
_symmetry.space_group_name_H-M   'P 1'
#
loop_
_entity.id
_entity.type
_entity.pdbx_description
1 polymer ?
#
loop_
_entity_poly.entity_id
_entity_poly.type
_entity_poly.pdbx_seq_one_letter_code
_entity_poly.pdbx_strand_id
1 'polypeptide(L)'
;MKLHSFRTLFLTIGIGSLCFHSTTASAQAPQKTDRHHALSDTIALTIFDYAQYRAYYRKQYRDTPSDPREYRWLQLLQIGGKYQGYVNYGELRADSIWNASIKAGKSDAELHPEWSAAKDESLPDVKLLFDRNKGVLDAYDRVFVSKYHYSEPIPQQQWTMAEGDSTILGYTCHKATTSFRGRDYIAWYTEEIPYPYGPYKFGGLPGLITCIYDTQHEHIYTLVGFEKAPALDYIYYGNGRRKPTEGTREEVNKLQRQYHEHPDLFKSDLITPAPGTKINRKPPKPYNPIELE
;
A
#
# COMPACT_ATOMS: atom_id res chain seq x y z
N MET A 1 -35.28 -12.35 3.97
CA MET A 1 -36.53 -12.18 4.70
C MET A 1 -36.49 -10.79 5.36
N LYS A 2 -37.42 -9.92 4.96
CA LYS A 2 -37.76 -8.57 5.44
C LYS A 2 -36.70 -7.45 5.30
N LEU A 3 -36.86 -6.70 4.21
CA LEU A 3 -36.44 -5.32 4.02
C LEU A 3 -37.20 -4.41 5.02
N HIS A 4 -36.49 -3.44 5.60
CA HIS A 4 -37.10 -2.29 6.23
C HIS A 4 -36.72 -1.03 5.47
N SER A 5 -37.72 -0.46 4.83
CA SER A 5 -37.77 0.84 4.19
C SER A 5 -37.81 1.93 5.25
N PHE A 6 -36.96 2.95 5.19
CA PHE A 6 -37.13 4.21 5.93
C PHE A 6 -37.55 5.33 4.99
N ARG A 7 -38.75 5.81 5.25
CA ARG A 7 -39.39 6.96 4.58
C ARG A 7 -38.81 8.27 5.13
N THR A 8 -38.49 9.13 4.22
CA THR A 8 -38.09 10.52 4.43
C THR A 8 -39.32 11.36 4.82
N LEU A 9 -39.19 12.16 5.88
CA LEU A 9 -40.21 13.14 6.29
C LEU A 9 -39.71 14.55 5.94
N PHE A 10 -40.40 15.23 5.02
CA PHE A 10 -40.21 16.66 4.75
C PHE A 10 -40.99 17.48 5.75
N LEU A 11 -40.31 18.43 6.38
CA LEU A 11 -40.99 19.48 7.14
C LEU A 11 -40.70 20.85 6.51
N THR A 12 -41.72 21.44 5.91
CA THR A 12 -41.71 22.81 5.41
C THR A 12 -42.21 23.74 6.51
N ILE A 13 -41.44 24.78 6.84
CA ILE A 13 -41.96 25.95 7.58
C ILE A 13 -41.55 27.18 6.80
N GLY A 14 -42.56 27.95 6.41
CA GLY A 14 -42.40 29.20 5.73
C GLY A 14 -42.56 30.41 6.67
N ILE A 15 -42.24 31.57 6.09
CA ILE A 15 -42.74 32.92 6.38
C ILE A 15 -41.86 33.84 7.26
N GLY A 16 -41.58 34.98 6.69
CA GLY A 16 -41.28 36.20 7.44
C GLY A 16 -40.41 37.20 6.69
N SER A 17 -41.01 38.00 5.81
CA SER A 17 -40.42 39.18 5.17
C SER A 17 -40.26 40.31 6.16
N LEU A 18 -39.05 40.84 6.33
CA LEU A 18 -38.81 42.17 6.89
C LEU A 18 -37.63 42.85 6.16
N CYS A 19 -37.97 43.85 5.35
CA CYS A 19 -37.01 44.73 4.69
C CYS A 19 -36.32 45.65 5.71
N PHE A 20 -35.00 45.53 5.83
CA PHE A 20 -34.15 46.60 6.33
C PHE A 20 -33.10 46.94 5.29
N HIS A 21 -33.15 48.13 4.74
CA HIS A 21 -32.10 48.71 3.92
C HIS A 21 -31.02 49.22 4.85
N SER A 22 -29.85 48.57 4.78
CA SER A 22 -28.59 49.12 5.28
C SER A 22 -27.52 48.97 4.21
N THR A 23 -27.11 50.10 3.70
CA THR A 23 -25.94 50.21 2.81
C THR A 23 -24.68 49.84 3.57
N THR A 24 -24.14 48.68 3.30
CA THR A 24 -22.81 48.30 3.74
C THR A 24 -21.94 48.11 2.52
N ALA A 25 -20.81 48.83 2.54
CA ALA A 25 -19.75 48.71 1.56
C ALA A 25 -19.28 47.26 1.44
N SER A 26 -19.42 46.71 0.25
CA SER A 26 -18.95 45.36 -0.10
C SER A 26 -17.40 45.40 -0.13
N ALA A 27 -16.77 44.93 0.92
CA ALA A 27 -15.39 44.47 0.84
C ALA A 27 -15.42 43.21 -0.01
N GLN A 28 -14.94 43.28 -1.26
CA GLN A 28 -14.70 42.12 -2.10
C GLN A 28 -13.74 41.18 -1.37
N ALA A 29 -14.25 40.02 -0.99
CA ALA A 29 -13.40 38.92 -0.55
C ALA A 29 -12.39 38.60 -1.69
N PRO A 30 -11.14 38.26 -1.35
CA PRO A 30 -10.16 37.92 -2.37
C PRO A 30 -10.73 36.72 -3.17
N GLN A 31 -10.88 36.91 -4.48
CA GLN A 31 -11.19 35.82 -5.40
C GLN A 31 -10.12 34.76 -5.21
N LYS A 32 -10.53 33.59 -4.67
CA LYS A 32 -9.76 32.36 -4.85
C LYS A 32 -9.58 32.19 -6.35
N THR A 33 -8.40 32.49 -6.84
CA THR A 33 -8.01 32.02 -8.16
C THR A 33 -8.03 30.50 -8.08
N ASP A 34 -9.08 29.90 -8.60
CA ASP A 34 -9.13 28.49 -8.93
C ASP A 34 -8.01 28.23 -9.93
N ARG A 35 -6.84 27.91 -9.41
CA ARG A 35 -5.83 27.26 -10.21
C ARG A 35 -6.35 25.84 -10.45
N HIS A 36 -7.21 25.72 -11.45
CA HIS A 36 -7.43 24.45 -12.11
C HIS A 36 -6.07 24.02 -12.68
N HIS A 37 -5.25 23.37 -11.85
CA HIS A 37 -4.20 22.51 -12.40
C HIS A 37 -4.94 21.40 -13.12
N ALA A 38 -5.11 21.56 -14.43
CA ALA A 38 -5.52 20.47 -15.28
C ALA A 38 -4.61 19.29 -14.92
N LEU A 39 -5.21 18.17 -14.49
CA LEU A 39 -4.50 16.93 -14.32
C LEU A 39 -3.93 16.58 -15.71
N SER A 40 -2.63 16.84 -15.92
CA SER A 40 -2.10 16.87 -17.28
C SER A 40 -1.70 15.49 -17.79
N ASP A 41 -1.38 14.55 -16.89
CA ASP A 41 -0.70 13.34 -17.34
C ASP A 41 -1.16 12.06 -16.64
N THR A 42 -1.38 11.01 -17.41
CA THR A 42 -1.48 9.64 -16.90
C THR A 42 -0.15 9.20 -16.27
N ILE A 43 -0.23 8.29 -15.30
CA ILE A 43 0.97 7.63 -14.79
C ILE A 43 1.54 6.77 -15.90
N ALA A 44 2.74 7.10 -16.37
CA ALA A 44 3.44 6.26 -17.34
C ALA A 44 3.84 4.94 -16.67
N LEU A 45 3.53 3.82 -17.34
CA LEU A 45 3.77 2.48 -16.81
C LEU A 45 4.94 1.83 -17.55
N THR A 46 5.89 1.28 -16.80
CA THR A 46 6.83 0.29 -17.31
C THR A 46 6.25 -1.08 -17.02
N ILE A 47 5.74 -1.75 -18.05
CA ILE A 47 5.12 -3.08 -17.94
C ILE A 47 6.20 -4.14 -18.11
N PHE A 48 6.27 -5.07 -17.15
CA PHE A 48 7.23 -6.18 -17.12
C PHE A 48 6.60 -7.49 -17.60
N ASP A 49 5.33 -7.74 -17.22
CA ASP A 49 4.61 -8.97 -17.53
C ASP A 49 3.08 -8.76 -17.38
N TYR A 50 2.33 -9.82 -17.60
CA TYR A 50 0.90 -9.90 -17.34
C TYR A 50 0.65 -10.97 -16.28
N ALA A 51 -0.14 -10.64 -15.27
CA ALA A 51 -0.53 -11.61 -14.27
C ALA A 51 -1.46 -12.66 -14.87
N GLN A 52 -1.24 -13.92 -14.50
CA GLN A 52 -2.09 -15.06 -14.79
C GLN A 52 -3.02 -15.32 -13.59
N TYR A 53 -2.51 -15.13 -12.38
CA TYR A 53 -3.24 -15.30 -11.12
C TYR A 53 -2.98 -14.15 -10.16
N ARG A 54 -3.92 -13.96 -9.25
CA ARG A 54 -3.87 -13.02 -8.13
C ARG A 54 -4.06 -13.76 -6.81
N ALA A 55 -3.19 -13.50 -5.86
CA ALA A 55 -3.36 -13.92 -4.47
C ALA A 55 -3.45 -12.67 -3.58
N TYR A 56 -4.56 -12.56 -2.85
CA TYR A 56 -4.83 -11.42 -1.97
C TYR A 56 -4.49 -11.80 -0.55
N TYR A 57 -3.63 -11.01 0.09
CA TYR A 57 -3.23 -11.22 1.48
C TYR A 57 -3.72 -10.07 2.35
N ARG A 58 -4.42 -10.38 3.42
CA ARG A 58 -4.61 -9.44 4.51
C ARG A 58 -3.31 -9.37 5.29
N LYS A 59 -2.65 -8.22 5.25
CA LYS A 59 -1.51 -7.91 6.11
C LYS A 59 -2.04 -7.28 7.40
N GLN A 60 -1.62 -7.82 8.54
CA GLN A 60 -1.84 -7.27 9.87
C GLN A 60 -0.48 -6.91 10.45
N TYR A 61 -0.42 -5.76 11.11
CA TYR A 61 0.84 -5.22 11.61
C TYR A 61 0.60 -4.42 12.90
N ARG A 62 1.56 -4.48 13.81
CA ARG A 62 1.60 -3.67 15.02
C ARG A 62 2.90 -2.88 15.08
N ASP A 63 2.80 -1.60 15.44
CA ASP A 63 3.97 -0.73 15.60
C ASP A 63 4.89 -1.18 16.74
N THR A 64 4.31 -1.74 17.78
CA THR A 64 5.03 -2.38 18.92
C THR A 64 4.17 -3.52 19.47
N PRO A 65 4.76 -4.50 20.17
CA PRO A 65 4.00 -5.59 20.78
C PRO A 65 2.92 -5.11 21.77
N SER A 66 3.17 -3.99 22.44
CA SER A 66 2.27 -3.39 23.43
C SER A 66 1.25 -2.43 22.86
N ASP A 67 1.33 -2.09 21.54
CA ASP A 67 0.35 -1.20 20.92
C ASP A 67 -0.97 -1.96 20.73
N PRO A 68 -2.09 -1.49 21.33
CA PRO A 68 -3.38 -2.12 21.11
C PRO A 68 -3.91 -1.90 19.67
N ARG A 69 -3.34 -0.96 18.94
CA ARG A 69 -3.73 -0.69 17.55
C ARG A 69 -3.11 -1.73 16.63
N GLU A 70 -3.93 -2.30 15.79
CA GLU A 70 -3.53 -3.19 14.73
C GLU A 70 -3.89 -2.55 13.40
N TYR A 71 -2.90 -2.39 12.55
CA TYR A 71 -3.10 -1.91 11.19
C TYR A 71 -3.41 -3.09 10.28
N ARG A 72 -4.38 -2.90 9.38
CA ARG A 72 -4.79 -3.92 8.42
C ARG A 72 -4.96 -3.31 7.06
N TRP A 73 -4.39 -3.95 6.05
CA TRP A 73 -4.60 -3.60 4.65
C TRP A 73 -4.42 -4.80 3.74
N LEU A 74 -4.83 -4.62 2.50
CA LEU A 74 -4.81 -5.68 1.51
C LEU A 74 -3.55 -5.56 0.65
N GLN A 75 -2.83 -6.67 0.54
CA GLN A 75 -1.68 -6.84 -0.35
C GLN A 75 -2.06 -7.75 -1.49
N LEU A 76 -1.52 -7.49 -2.67
CA LEU A 76 -1.73 -8.29 -3.85
C LEU A 76 -0.40 -8.89 -4.31
N LEU A 77 -0.38 -10.20 -4.45
CA LEU A 77 0.65 -10.94 -5.18
C LEU A 77 0.09 -11.24 -6.58
N GLN A 78 0.70 -10.68 -7.60
CA GLN A 78 0.44 -10.96 -9.00
C GLN A 78 1.42 -12.02 -9.50
N ILE A 79 0.93 -13.11 -10.07
CA ILE A 79 1.73 -14.23 -10.56
C ILE A 79 1.67 -14.21 -12.09
N GLY A 80 2.75 -13.82 -12.72
CA GLY A 80 2.94 -13.84 -14.18
C GLY A 80 3.81 -15.00 -14.64
N GLY A 81 4.09 -15.03 -15.94
CA GLY A 81 4.92 -16.08 -16.55
C GLY A 81 6.41 -15.90 -16.29
N LYS A 82 6.90 -14.67 -16.24
CA LYS A 82 8.31 -14.31 -16.04
C LYS A 82 8.54 -13.51 -14.77
N TYR A 83 7.57 -12.66 -14.44
CA TYR A 83 7.63 -11.77 -13.30
C TYR A 83 6.54 -12.09 -12.29
N GLN A 84 6.83 -11.75 -11.05
CA GLN A 84 5.84 -11.62 -10.00
C GLN A 84 5.84 -10.18 -9.51
N GLY A 85 4.66 -9.67 -9.17
CA GLY A 85 4.49 -8.38 -8.54
C GLY A 85 3.91 -8.55 -7.13
N TYR A 86 4.45 -7.84 -6.16
CA TYR A 86 3.84 -7.70 -4.84
C TYR A 86 3.61 -6.23 -4.56
N VAL A 87 2.37 -5.85 -4.28
CA VAL A 87 1.98 -4.44 -4.17
C VAL A 87 0.83 -4.27 -3.18
N ASN A 88 0.77 -3.10 -2.54
CA ASN A 88 -0.43 -2.71 -1.80
C ASN A 88 -1.61 -2.54 -2.78
N TYR A 89 -2.72 -3.23 -2.50
CA TYR A 89 -3.88 -3.23 -3.40
C TYR A 89 -4.56 -1.86 -3.53
N GLY A 90 -4.57 -1.08 -2.45
CA GLY A 90 -5.08 0.29 -2.48
C GLY A 90 -4.26 1.20 -3.39
N GLU A 91 -2.92 1.05 -3.44
CA GLU A 91 -2.08 1.78 -4.38
C GLU A 91 -2.36 1.39 -5.83
N LEU A 92 -2.51 0.09 -6.11
CA LEU A 92 -2.86 -0.39 -7.45
C LEU A 92 -4.21 0.19 -7.91
N ARG A 93 -5.22 0.18 -7.04
CA ARG A 93 -6.53 0.80 -7.30
C ARG A 93 -6.42 2.29 -7.57
N ALA A 94 -5.66 3.01 -6.75
CA ALA A 94 -5.48 4.45 -6.89
C ALA A 94 -4.81 4.82 -8.23
N ASP A 95 -3.79 4.07 -8.66
CA ASP A 95 -3.16 4.25 -9.97
C ASP A 95 -4.15 4.00 -11.12
N SER A 96 -4.99 2.97 -10.99
CA SER A 96 -6.04 2.65 -11.98
C SER A 96 -7.10 3.75 -12.06
N ILE A 97 -7.60 4.21 -10.91
CA ILE A 97 -8.59 5.31 -10.82
C ILE A 97 -8.00 6.58 -11.45
N TRP A 98 -6.76 6.92 -11.11
CA TRP A 98 -6.06 8.06 -11.70
C TRP A 98 -6.04 7.99 -13.22
N ASN A 99 -5.47 6.93 -13.76
CA ASN A 99 -5.33 6.78 -15.22
C ASN A 99 -6.68 6.74 -15.95
N ALA A 100 -7.68 6.08 -15.38
CA ALA A 100 -9.04 6.04 -15.97
C ALA A 100 -9.69 7.43 -15.97
N SER A 101 -9.55 8.18 -14.88
CA SER A 101 -10.13 9.52 -14.73
C SER A 101 -9.50 10.53 -15.67
N ILE A 102 -8.16 10.49 -15.83
CA ILE A 102 -7.47 11.34 -16.81
C ILE A 102 -7.94 11.04 -18.23
N LYS A 103 -8.02 9.76 -18.58
CA LYS A 103 -8.52 9.34 -19.92
C LYS A 103 -9.98 9.76 -20.16
N ALA A 104 -10.79 9.80 -19.11
CA ALA A 104 -12.19 10.25 -19.16
C ALA A 104 -12.34 11.77 -19.11
N GLY A 105 -11.25 12.54 -18.98
CA GLY A 105 -11.28 14.01 -18.89
C GLY A 105 -11.90 14.54 -17.58
N LYS A 106 -11.91 13.74 -16.52
CA LYS A 106 -12.44 14.17 -15.22
C LYS A 106 -11.61 15.32 -14.65
N SER A 107 -12.29 16.23 -13.95
CA SER A 107 -11.65 17.27 -13.16
C SER A 107 -11.01 16.70 -11.89
N ASP A 108 -10.14 17.49 -11.26
CA ASP A 108 -9.52 17.13 -9.97
C ASP A 108 -10.56 16.90 -8.86
N ALA A 109 -11.61 17.71 -8.83
CA ALA A 109 -12.69 17.58 -7.87
C ALA A 109 -13.50 16.27 -8.03
N GLU A 110 -13.66 15.78 -9.25
CA GLU A 110 -14.36 14.51 -9.53
C GLU A 110 -13.48 13.29 -9.25
N LEU A 111 -12.16 13.40 -9.49
CA LEU A 111 -11.20 12.32 -9.24
C LEU A 111 -10.90 12.14 -7.76
N HIS A 112 -10.67 13.25 -7.05
CA HIS A 112 -10.05 13.26 -5.72
C HIS A 112 -10.77 12.37 -4.67
N PRO A 113 -12.10 12.35 -4.54
CA PRO A 113 -12.76 11.55 -3.51
C PRO A 113 -12.49 10.04 -3.67
N GLU A 114 -12.63 9.50 -4.88
CA GLU A 114 -12.45 8.07 -5.16
C GLU A 114 -10.97 7.66 -5.05
N TRP A 115 -10.08 8.48 -5.57
CA TRP A 115 -8.64 8.28 -5.49
C TRP A 115 -8.13 8.34 -4.05
N SER A 116 -8.60 9.33 -3.26
CA SER A 116 -8.23 9.48 -1.86
C SER A 116 -8.70 8.29 -1.03
N ALA A 117 -9.94 7.82 -1.23
CA ALA A 117 -10.45 6.64 -0.55
C ALA A 117 -9.59 5.40 -0.82
N ALA A 118 -9.18 5.19 -2.08
CA ALA A 118 -8.26 4.09 -2.41
C ALA A 118 -6.88 4.25 -1.77
N LYS A 119 -6.38 5.50 -1.63
CA LYS A 119 -5.13 5.80 -0.93
C LYS A 119 -5.22 5.62 0.59
N ASP A 120 -6.34 5.95 1.20
CA ASP A 120 -6.56 5.79 2.64
C ASP A 120 -6.61 4.31 3.06
N GLU A 121 -6.98 3.41 2.13
CA GLU A 121 -6.87 1.96 2.30
C GLU A 121 -5.42 1.45 2.20
N SER A 122 -4.46 2.32 1.86
CA SER A 122 -3.06 1.96 1.65
C SER A 122 -2.15 2.70 2.63
N LEU A 123 -1.48 1.97 3.52
CA LEU A 123 -0.27 2.50 4.13
C LEU A 123 0.89 2.35 3.13
N PRO A 124 1.85 3.30 3.14
CA PRO A 124 3.04 3.15 2.32
C PRO A 124 3.69 1.79 2.60
N ASP A 125 3.80 0.97 1.59
CA ASP A 125 4.46 -0.33 1.67
C ASP A 125 5.37 -0.49 0.46
N VAL A 126 6.34 -1.38 0.57
CA VAL A 126 7.27 -1.67 -0.50
C VAL A 126 6.55 -2.36 -1.66
N LYS A 127 6.83 -1.92 -2.88
CA LYS A 127 6.46 -2.64 -4.10
C LYS A 127 7.63 -3.51 -4.53
N LEU A 128 7.38 -4.80 -4.75
CA LEU A 128 8.39 -5.77 -5.13
C LEU A 128 8.10 -6.32 -6.53
N LEU A 129 9.14 -6.40 -7.36
CA LEU A 129 9.11 -7.03 -8.67
C LEU A 129 10.17 -8.12 -8.70
N PHE A 130 9.76 -9.36 -8.95
CA PHE A 130 10.65 -10.52 -8.99
C PHE A 130 10.86 -10.93 -10.45
N ASP A 131 12.07 -10.75 -10.99
CA ASP A 131 12.50 -11.35 -12.24
C ASP A 131 12.98 -12.79 -11.99
N ARG A 132 12.11 -13.75 -12.24
CA ARG A 132 12.39 -15.16 -11.96
C ARG A 132 13.47 -15.75 -12.86
N ASN A 133 13.61 -15.21 -14.06
CA ASN A 133 14.63 -15.69 -15.01
C ASN A 133 16.04 -15.26 -14.58
N LYS A 134 16.15 -14.06 -14.00
CA LYS A 134 17.43 -13.54 -13.53
C LYS A 134 17.71 -13.85 -12.06
N GLY A 135 16.71 -14.30 -11.30
CA GLY A 135 16.85 -14.49 -9.85
C GLY A 135 17.02 -13.18 -9.08
N VAL A 136 16.49 -12.08 -9.59
CA VAL A 136 16.62 -10.72 -9.04
C VAL A 136 15.27 -10.20 -8.57
N LEU A 137 15.30 -9.55 -7.43
CA LEU A 137 14.20 -8.78 -6.85
C LEU A 137 14.52 -7.30 -6.94
N ASP A 138 13.65 -6.53 -7.57
CA ASP A 138 13.65 -5.07 -7.55
C ASP A 138 12.64 -4.57 -6.51
N ALA A 139 13.10 -3.78 -5.56
CA ALA A 139 12.29 -3.21 -4.50
C ALA A 139 12.16 -1.69 -4.67
N TYR A 140 10.92 -1.21 -4.67
CA TYR A 140 10.58 0.21 -4.71
C TYR A 140 9.96 0.59 -3.37
N ASP A 141 10.69 1.35 -2.59
CA ASP A 141 10.30 1.73 -1.24
C ASP A 141 10.13 3.25 -1.13
N ARG A 142 9.54 3.69 -0.02
CA ARG A 142 9.33 5.11 0.25
C ARG A 142 9.76 5.44 1.67
N VAL A 143 10.70 6.36 1.77
CA VAL A 143 11.06 6.98 3.06
C VAL A 143 10.52 8.40 3.06
N PHE A 144 9.55 8.68 3.91
CA PHE A 144 8.82 9.95 3.94
C PHE A 144 8.17 10.25 2.57
N VAL A 145 8.64 11.26 1.83
CA VAL A 145 8.12 11.64 0.50
C VAL A 145 9.04 11.18 -0.65
N SER A 146 10.21 10.67 -0.34
CA SER A 146 11.21 10.24 -1.32
C SER A 146 11.05 8.77 -1.66
N LYS A 147 11.18 8.44 -2.95
CA LYS A 147 11.15 7.08 -3.45
C LYS A 147 12.57 6.57 -3.63
N TYR A 148 12.77 5.32 -3.27
CA TYR A 148 14.04 4.61 -3.39
C TYR A 148 13.85 3.32 -4.18
N HIS A 149 14.88 2.91 -4.88
CA HIS A 149 14.95 1.64 -5.58
C HIS A 149 16.24 0.92 -5.20
N TYR A 150 16.14 -0.39 -4.98
CA TYR A 150 17.30 -1.27 -4.85
C TYR A 150 16.99 -2.63 -5.45
N SER A 151 18.03 -3.30 -5.90
CA SER A 151 17.96 -4.67 -6.39
C SER A 151 18.75 -5.59 -5.48
N GLU A 152 18.22 -6.79 -5.24
CA GLU A 152 18.89 -7.85 -4.51
C GLU A 152 18.62 -9.23 -5.16
N PRO A 153 19.44 -10.26 -4.92
CA PRO A 153 19.05 -11.62 -5.27
C PRO A 153 17.73 -12.00 -4.59
N ILE A 154 16.87 -12.74 -5.27
CA ILE A 154 15.62 -13.23 -4.65
C ILE A 154 16.00 -14.04 -3.40
N PRO A 155 15.55 -13.61 -2.20
CA PRO A 155 15.89 -14.30 -0.97
C PRO A 155 15.40 -15.73 -0.95
N GLN A 156 16.25 -16.63 -0.47
CA GLN A 156 15.92 -18.06 -0.29
C GLN A 156 15.79 -18.35 1.20
N GLN A 157 14.60 -18.77 1.64
CA GLN A 157 14.38 -19.20 3.01
C GLN A 157 14.78 -20.66 3.18
N GLN A 158 15.40 -20.98 4.31
CA GLN A 158 15.65 -22.35 4.73
C GLN A 158 14.44 -22.84 5.55
N TRP A 159 13.60 -23.64 4.92
CA TRP A 159 12.38 -24.13 5.55
C TRP A 159 12.60 -25.43 6.30
N THR A 160 12.06 -25.52 7.51
CA THR A 160 11.93 -26.77 8.27
C THR A 160 10.44 -27.14 8.30
N MET A 161 10.10 -28.32 7.75
CA MET A 161 8.74 -28.83 7.81
C MET A 161 8.38 -29.17 9.26
N ALA A 162 7.18 -28.84 9.68
CA ALA A 162 6.69 -29.02 11.03
C ALA A 162 5.37 -29.81 11.02
N GLU A 163 5.10 -30.51 12.09
CA GLU A 163 3.82 -31.19 12.26
C GLU A 163 2.67 -30.21 12.43
N GLY A 164 1.53 -30.56 11.88
CA GLY A 164 0.27 -29.83 11.97
C GLY A 164 -0.33 -29.54 10.61
N ASP A 165 -1.65 -29.69 10.55
CA ASP A 165 -2.48 -29.35 9.40
C ASP A 165 -3.46 -28.24 9.78
N SER A 166 -3.86 -27.47 8.80
CA SER A 166 -4.84 -26.39 8.95
C SER A 166 -5.65 -26.26 7.67
N THR A 167 -6.80 -25.59 7.76
CA THR A 167 -7.58 -25.24 6.58
C THR A 167 -7.67 -23.71 6.49
N ILE A 168 -7.14 -23.15 5.42
CA ILE A 168 -7.12 -21.70 5.18
C ILE A 168 -7.75 -21.44 3.81
N LEU A 169 -8.78 -20.60 3.77
CA LEU A 169 -9.56 -20.31 2.55
C LEU A 169 -10.07 -21.58 1.83
N GLY A 170 -10.32 -22.66 2.58
CA GLY A 170 -10.79 -23.96 2.06
C GLY A 170 -9.70 -24.90 1.57
N TYR A 171 -8.44 -24.48 1.54
CA TYR A 171 -7.29 -25.31 1.16
C TYR A 171 -6.71 -26.04 2.36
N THR A 172 -6.31 -27.31 2.15
CA THR A 172 -5.52 -28.06 3.14
C THR A 172 -4.10 -27.48 3.16
N CYS A 173 -3.62 -27.13 4.36
CA CYS A 173 -2.34 -26.45 4.53
C CYS A 173 -1.44 -27.20 5.49
N HIS A 174 -0.16 -27.30 5.13
CA HIS A 174 0.91 -27.90 5.92
C HIS A 174 1.77 -26.79 6.56
N LYS A 175 2.38 -27.11 7.67
CA LYS A 175 3.17 -26.18 8.48
C LYS A 175 4.65 -26.26 8.17
N ALA A 176 5.30 -25.10 8.09
CA ALA A 176 6.74 -24.97 8.01
C ALA A 176 7.24 -23.78 8.84
N THR A 177 8.50 -23.81 9.23
CA THR A 177 9.16 -22.74 9.99
C THR A 177 10.45 -22.30 9.33
N THR A 178 10.84 -21.05 9.54
CA THR A 178 12.11 -20.50 9.06
C THR A 178 12.54 -19.32 9.91
N SER A 179 13.85 -19.04 9.93
CA SER A 179 14.39 -17.75 10.39
C SER A 179 14.74 -16.92 9.15
N PHE A 180 14.28 -15.68 9.12
CA PHE A 180 14.52 -14.78 8.01
C PHE A 180 14.72 -13.35 8.50
N ARG A 181 15.85 -12.73 8.14
CA ARG A 181 16.14 -11.33 8.44
C ARG A 181 15.92 -10.94 9.91
N GLY A 182 16.41 -11.76 10.82
CA GLY A 182 16.37 -11.49 12.28
C GLY A 182 15.04 -11.82 12.95
N ARG A 183 14.08 -12.46 12.26
CA ARG A 183 12.83 -12.93 12.82
C ARG A 183 12.59 -14.41 12.53
N ASP A 184 11.92 -15.09 13.47
CA ASP A 184 11.45 -16.46 13.28
C ASP A 184 10.00 -16.46 12.80
N TYR A 185 9.69 -17.26 11.79
CA TYR A 185 8.39 -17.30 11.14
C TYR A 185 7.79 -18.70 11.19
N ILE A 186 6.47 -18.72 11.27
CA ILE A 186 5.63 -19.90 11.04
C ILE A 186 4.81 -19.65 9.78
N ALA A 187 4.88 -20.59 8.84
CA ALA A 187 4.14 -20.53 7.59
C ALA A 187 3.20 -21.73 7.45
N TRP A 188 2.06 -21.49 6.85
CA TRP A 188 1.12 -22.49 6.35
C TRP A 188 1.08 -22.37 4.83
N TYR A 189 1.25 -23.49 4.12
CA TYR A 189 1.26 -23.52 2.67
C TYR A 189 0.40 -24.65 2.15
N THR A 190 -0.08 -24.53 0.90
CA THR A 190 -0.89 -25.55 0.24
C THR A 190 -0.28 -25.98 -1.08
N GLU A 191 -0.21 -27.28 -1.33
CA GLU A 191 0.20 -27.87 -2.60
C GLU A 191 -0.91 -27.86 -3.66
N GLU A 192 -2.18 -27.61 -3.25
CA GLU A 192 -3.32 -27.47 -4.15
C GLU A 192 -3.16 -26.26 -5.10
N ILE A 193 -2.34 -25.27 -4.72
CA ILE A 193 -1.94 -24.16 -5.55
C ILE A 193 -0.42 -24.29 -5.81
N PRO A 194 -0.01 -24.89 -6.94
CA PRO A 194 1.38 -25.33 -7.19
C PRO A 194 2.30 -24.15 -7.60
N TYR A 195 2.24 -23.06 -6.87
CA TYR A 195 3.12 -21.91 -7.03
C TYR A 195 3.95 -21.74 -5.76
N PRO A 196 5.29 -21.92 -5.80
CA PRO A 196 6.16 -21.84 -4.63
C PRO A 196 6.38 -20.39 -4.18
N TYR A 197 5.30 -19.64 -4.00
CA TYR A 197 5.31 -18.21 -3.76
C TYR A 197 4.55 -17.85 -2.49
N GLY A 198 4.75 -16.63 -2.01
CA GLY A 198 4.08 -16.10 -0.83
C GLY A 198 4.05 -14.58 -0.81
N PRO A 199 3.51 -13.99 0.27
CA PRO A 199 3.49 -12.54 0.43
C PRO A 199 4.89 -12.00 0.71
N TYR A 200 5.11 -10.72 0.42
CA TYR A 200 6.37 -10.03 0.63
C TYR A 200 7.52 -10.74 -0.09
N LYS A 201 8.60 -11.09 0.62
CA LYS A 201 9.78 -11.78 0.09
C LYS A 201 9.80 -13.28 0.41
N PHE A 202 8.68 -13.84 0.90
CA PHE A 202 8.60 -15.25 1.27
C PHE A 202 8.23 -16.13 0.08
N GLY A 203 8.82 -17.34 0.05
CA GLY A 203 8.56 -18.34 -0.97
C GLY A 203 9.44 -19.57 -0.81
N GLY A 204 9.42 -20.47 -1.80
CA GLY A 204 10.27 -21.66 -1.83
C GLY A 204 9.68 -22.90 -1.13
N LEU A 205 8.46 -22.84 -0.61
CA LEU A 205 7.70 -24.01 -0.18
C LEU A 205 7.07 -24.74 -1.39
N PRO A 206 6.68 -26.03 -1.27
CA PRO A 206 6.11 -26.81 -2.38
C PRO A 206 4.71 -26.35 -2.85
N GLY A 207 4.35 -25.08 -2.63
CA GLY A 207 3.08 -24.49 -3.02
C GLY A 207 2.91 -23.10 -2.46
N LEU A 208 1.70 -22.55 -2.57
CA LEU A 208 1.43 -21.18 -2.17
C LEU A 208 1.39 -21.07 -0.63
N ILE A 209 2.11 -20.10 -0.09
CA ILE A 209 2.00 -19.73 1.32
C ILE A 209 0.64 -19.08 1.55
N THR A 210 -0.22 -19.70 2.33
CA THR A 210 -1.57 -19.24 2.64
C THR A 210 -1.65 -18.38 3.90
N CYS A 211 -0.74 -18.63 4.84
CA CYS A 211 -0.57 -17.79 6.01
C CYS A 211 0.90 -17.80 6.44
N ILE A 212 1.42 -16.65 6.85
CA ILE A 212 2.74 -16.55 7.48
C ILE A 212 2.72 -15.45 8.52
N TYR A 213 3.35 -15.72 9.65
CA TYR A 213 3.48 -14.76 10.73
C TYR A 213 4.78 -14.98 11.50
N ASP A 214 5.33 -13.89 12.04
CA ASP A 214 6.46 -13.98 12.95
C ASP A 214 6.01 -14.50 14.32
N THR A 215 6.91 -15.13 15.07
CA THR A 215 6.59 -15.76 16.37
C THR A 215 6.08 -14.78 17.43
N GLN A 216 6.26 -13.47 17.23
CA GLN A 216 5.73 -12.41 18.08
C GLN A 216 4.33 -11.96 17.64
N HIS A 217 3.81 -12.44 16.52
CA HIS A 217 2.54 -12.01 15.92
C HIS A 217 2.48 -10.49 15.63
N GLU A 218 3.60 -9.90 15.25
CA GLU A 218 3.71 -8.48 14.90
C GLU A 218 3.46 -8.24 13.41
N HIS A 219 3.82 -9.21 12.58
CA HIS A 219 3.60 -9.21 11.14
C HIS A 219 2.87 -10.48 10.74
N ILE A 220 1.63 -10.36 10.30
CA ILE A 220 0.79 -11.50 9.91
C ILE A 220 0.28 -11.27 8.50
N TYR A 221 0.43 -12.26 7.64
CA TYR A 221 -0.14 -12.28 6.30
C TYR A 221 -1.05 -13.50 6.17
N THR A 222 -2.30 -13.27 5.80
CA THR A 222 -3.29 -14.34 5.61
C THR A 222 -3.91 -14.22 4.24
N LEU A 223 -3.89 -15.30 3.45
CA LEU A 223 -4.56 -15.38 2.17
C LEU A 223 -6.08 -15.23 2.37
N VAL A 224 -6.68 -14.30 1.66
CA VAL A 224 -8.12 -14.02 1.72
C VAL A 224 -8.79 -14.14 0.36
N GLY A 225 -8.04 -14.38 -0.70
CA GLY A 225 -8.55 -14.63 -2.04
C GLY A 225 -7.46 -15.15 -2.96
N PHE A 226 -7.84 -16.06 -3.85
CA PHE A 226 -7.01 -16.55 -4.96
C PHE A 226 -7.88 -16.69 -6.19
N GLU A 227 -7.48 -16.07 -7.29
CA GLU A 227 -8.27 -16.06 -8.52
C GLU A 227 -7.40 -16.01 -9.76
N LYS A 228 -7.97 -16.36 -10.91
CA LYS A 228 -7.39 -16.07 -12.21
C LYS A 228 -7.40 -14.56 -12.43
N ALA A 229 -6.27 -14.01 -12.86
CA ALA A 229 -6.17 -12.59 -13.12
C ALA A 229 -7.11 -12.13 -14.25
N PRO A 230 -7.67 -10.92 -14.17
CA PRO A 230 -8.39 -10.30 -15.30
C PRO A 230 -7.49 -10.18 -16.54
N ALA A 231 -8.12 -10.07 -17.71
CA ALA A 231 -7.39 -9.75 -18.92
C ALA A 231 -6.67 -8.40 -18.77
N LEU A 232 -5.42 -8.31 -19.25
CA LEU A 232 -4.57 -7.12 -19.18
C LEU A 232 -4.24 -6.66 -17.74
N ASP A 233 -4.13 -7.60 -16.81
CA ASP A 233 -3.62 -7.30 -15.48
C ASP A 233 -2.10 -7.15 -15.52
N TYR A 234 -1.62 -5.92 -15.53
CA TYR A 234 -0.21 -5.61 -15.70
C TYR A 234 0.58 -5.79 -14.40
N ILE A 235 1.73 -6.46 -14.50
CA ILE A 235 2.81 -6.38 -13.51
C ILE A 235 3.71 -5.24 -13.99
N TYR A 236 3.71 -4.13 -13.26
CA TYR A 236 4.31 -2.89 -13.72
C TYR A 236 4.95 -2.06 -12.60
N TYR A 237 5.79 -1.13 -12.99
CA TYR A 237 6.16 0.01 -12.17
C TYR A 237 5.59 1.30 -12.76
N GLY A 238 4.93 2.09 -11.92
CA GLY A 238 4.41 3.40 -12.30
C GLY A 238 5.51 4.47 -12.23
N ASN A 239 5.92 4.98 -13.38
CA ASN A 239 6.89 6.08 -13.46
C ASN A 239 6.21 7.38 -13.02
N GLY A 240 6.39 7.77 -11.78
CA GLY A 240 5.97 9.09 -11.30
C GLY A 240 6.85 10.21 -11.88
N ARG A 241 6.50 11.46 -11.57
CA ARG A 241 7.27 12.64 -12.02
C ARG A 241 8.73 12.65 -11.57
N ARG A 242 9.03 11.95 -10.46
CA ARG A 242 10.40 11.83 -9.93
C ARG A 242 10.82 10.36 -10.01
N LYS A 243 11.99 10.12 -10.58
CA LYS A 243 12.63 8.79 -10.54
C LYS A 243 12.98 8.46 -9.09
N PRO A 244 12.94 7.18 -8.70
CA PRO A 244 13.44 6.76 -7.41
C PRO A 244 14.96 7.00 -7.34
N THR A 245 15.45 7.24 -6.12
CA THR A 245 16.88 7.28 -5.84
C THR A 245 17.39 5.84 -5.76
N GLU A 246 18.45 5.55 -6.49
CA GLU A 246 19.13 4.25 -6.43
C GLU A 246 19.90 4.11 -5.12
N GLY A 247 19.89 2.92 -4.55
CA GLY A 247 20.60 2.63 -3.31
C GLY A 247 20.71 1.12 -3.07
N THR A 248 21.18 0.76 -1.89
CA THR A 248 21.16 -0.62 -1.40
C THR A 248 20.03 -0.83 -0.39
N ARG A 249 19.67 -2.08 -0.15
CA ARG A 249 18.69 -2.43 0.89
C ARG A 249 19.10 -1.87 2.26
N GLU A 250 20.36 -2.00 2.61
CA GLU A 250 20.94 -1.54 3.88
C GLU A 250 20.82 -0.02 4.02
N GLU A 251 21.09 0.73 2.96
CA GLU A 251 20.94 2.19 2.94
C GLU A 251 19.49 2.61 3.12
N VAL A 252 18.54 1.95 2.42
CA VAL A 252 17.12 2.25 2.53
C VAL A 252 16.60 1.90 3.93
N ASN A 253 16.96 0.75 4.49
CA ASN A 253 16.60 0.36 5.86
C ASN A 253 17.17 1.33 6.90
N LYS A 254 18.40 1.81 6.71
CA LYS A 254 19.01 2.84 7.56
C LYS A 254 18.22 4.15 7.51
N LEU A 255 17.82 4.58 6.33
CA LEU A 255 17.02 5.79 6.14
C LEU A 255 15.62 5.64 6.76
N GLN A 256 14.98 4.48 6.65
CA GLN A 256 13.71 4.17 7.32
C GLN A 256 13.85 4.31 8.84
N ARG A 257 14.89 3.71 9.41
CA ARG A 257 15.19 3.81 10.85
C ARG A 257 15.39 5.27 11.26
N GLN A 258 16.23 6.01 10.54
CA GLN A 258 16.47 7.43 10.82
C GLN A 258 15.19 8.28 10.74
N TYR A 259 14.30 7.98 9.78
CA TYR A 259 13.02 8.68 9.67
C TYR A 259 12.11 8.42 10.87
N HIS A 260 12.13 7.23 11.43
CA HIS A 260 11.35 6.91 12.62
C HIS A 260 11.96 7.50 13.89
N GLU A 261 13.28 7.45 14.03
CA GLU A 261 14.00 8.02 15.19
C GLU A 261 13.99 9.56 15.20
N HIS A 262 14.15 10.17 14.02
CA HIS A 262 14.33 11.61 13.85
C HIS A 262 13.45 12.17 12.73
N PRO A 263 12.12 12.10 12.82
CA PRO A 263 11.21 12.55 11.75
C PRO A 263 11.29 14.05 11.45
N ASP A 264 11.84 14.84 12.36
CA ASP A 264 12.10 16.29 12.21
C ASP A 264 13.25 16.62 11.25
N LEU A 265 14.16 15.68 10.99
CA LEU A 265 15.24 15.83 10.01
C LEU A 265 14.75 15.69 8.57
N PHE A 266 13.60 15.06 8.36
CA PHE A 266 13.04 14.82 7.03
C PHE A 266 12.09 15.97 6.67
N LYS A 267 12.54 16.82 5.75
CA LYS A 267 11.78 17.98 5.27
C LYS A 267 11.22 17.70 3.88
N SER A 268 10.02 18.20 3.63
CA SER A 268 9.47 18.23 2.29
C SER A 268 9.80 19.58 1.64
N ASP A 269 10.41 19.58 0.46
CA ASP A 269 10.63 20.77 -0.34
C ASP A 269 9.32 21.48 -0.74
N LEU A 270 8.18 20.79 -0.53
CA LEU A 270 6.83 21.31 -0.81
C LEU A 270 6.31 22.25 0.28
N ILE A 271 6.93 22.24 1.46
CA ILE A 271 6.50 23.05 2.61
C ILE A 271 7.70 23.85 3.10
N THR A 272 7.83 25.09 2.64
CA THR A 272 8.77 26.06 3.21
C THR A 272 8.07 26.76 4.36
N PRO A 273 8.50 26.57 5.62
CA PRO A 273 7.94 27.32 6.73
C PRO A 273 8.17 28.83 6.54
N ALA A 274 7.18 29.64 6.89
CA ALA A 274 7.36 31.09 6.88
C ALA A 274 8.55 31.49 7.76
N PRO A 275 9.31 32.56 7.43
CA PRO A 275 10.38 33.03 8.28
C PRO A 275 9.92 33.28 9.71
N GLY A 276 10.65 32.73 10.69
CA GLY A 276 10.30 32.84 12.11
C GLY A 276 9.35 31.78 12.66
N THR A 277 8.88 30.86 11.83
CA THR A 277 8.06 29.71 12.31
C THR A 277 8.91 28.80 13.22
N LYS A 278 8.49 28.64 14.47
CA LYS A 278 9.09 27.64 15.36
C LYS A 278 8.79 26.24 14.83
N ILE A 279 9.82 25.55 14.38
CA ILE A 279 9.68 24.13 13.98
C ILE A 279 9.61 23.33 15.29
N ASN A 280 8.40 22.86 15.65
CA ASN A 280 8.26 21.93 16.73
C ASN A 280 8.94 20.62 16.36
N ARG A 281 9.86 20.15 17.18
CA ARG A 281 10.46 18.81 17.01
C ARG A 281 9.35 17.77 17.07
N LYS A 282 9.29 16.92 16.05
CA LYS A 282 8.37 15.77 16.06
C LYS A 282 8.99 14.68 16.91
N PRO A 283 8.22 14.05 17.81
CA PRO A 283 8.73 12.92 18.58
C PRO A 283 9.09 11.76 17.66
N PRO A 284 9.99 10.87 18.10
CA PRO A 284 10.24 9.62 17.43
C PRO A 284 8.95 8.84 17.18
N LYS A 285 8.92 8.09 16.09
CA LYS A 285 7.81 7.21 15.74
C LYS A 285 8.18 5.77 16.08
N PRO A 286 7.21 4.92 16.41
CA PRO A 286 7.49 3.50 16.51
C PRO A 286 8.11 2.96 15.22
N TYR A 287 9.06 2.04 15.35
CA TYR A 287 9.72 1.40 14.22
C TYR A 287 9.81 -0.10 14.47
N ASN A 288 8.99 -0.85 13.78
CA ASN A 288 8.94 -2.30 13.86
C ASN A 288 9.03 -2.90 12.45
N PRO A 289 10.22 -2.89 11.83
CA PRO A 289 10.39 -3.38 10.47
C PRO A 289 10.22 -4.90 10.40
N ILE A 290 9.78 -5.39 9.24
CA ILE A 290 9.70 -6.82 8.97
C ILE A 290 11.08 -7.47 8.84
N GLU A 291 12.10 -6.71 8.44
CA GLU A 291 13.51 -7.11 8.40
C GLU A 291 14.28 -6.35 9.47
N LEU A 292 14.88 -7.07 10.42
CA LEU A 292 15.67 -6.50 11.53
C LEU A 292 17.15 -6.31 11.17
N GLU A 293 17.61 -6.97 10.07
CA GLU A 293 18.98 -6.97 9.57
C GLU A 293 19.12 -6.24 8.22
#